data_80ec80970ac665210c9ca9e45f3abb83
#
_entry.id   80ec80970ac665210c9ca9e45f3abb83
#
_cell.length_a   1.000
_cell.length_b   1.000
_cell.length_c   1.000
_cell.angle_alpha   90.00
_cell.angle_beta   90.00
_cell.angle_gamma   90.00
#
_symmetry.space_group_name_H-M   'P 1'
#
loop_
_entity.id
_entity.type
_entity.pdbx_description
1 polymer ?
#
loop_
_entity_poly.entity_id
_entity_poly.type
_entity_poly.pdbx_seq_one_letter_code
_entity_poly.pdbx_strand_id
1 'polypeptide(L)'
;MTKIIPSFSACLLLFLLSPSLWAQQSIPQLTRIDEGIANILLDGFVDEAVWEDIPVVDGMKVINPDTLADAPYETHVRMFYTERGIYIGAINHQPPGTLVARMTSRDTQLDRDGFVVGIDASGDGLYGYFLRINLGDSMTDGSLLPERTMNLQWDGSWNGRTQALEAGWSVEYFIPWSMMPLPQVEGTRQIGIYLERQVGHLGGEAWSNPALPRTVNQY
;
A
#
# COMPACT_ATOMS: atom_id res chain seq x y z
N MET A 1 72.40 -34.92 -28.87
CA MET A 1 71.29 -35.16 -27.92
C MET A 1 70.77 -33.80 -27.48
N THR A 2 69.76 -33.31 -28.16
CA THR A 2 69.21 -31.96 -27.94
C THR A 2 67.89 -32.10 -27.19
N LYS A 3 67.84 -31.63 -25.93
CA LYS A 3 66.60 -31.65 -25.11
C LYS A 3 65.69 -30.42 -25.45
N ILE A 4 64.51 -30.71 -25.91
CA ILE A 4 63.43 -29.72 -26.15
C ILE A 4 62.64 -29.58 -24.83
N ILE A 5 62.54 -28.36 -24.30
CA ILE A 5 61.71 -28.01 -23.14
C ILE A 5 60.39 -27.43 -23.67
N PRO A 6 59.22 -27.94 -23.29
CA PRO A 6 57.96 -27.32 -23.70
C PRO A 6 57.62 -26.07 -22.82
N SER A 7 57.36 -24.97 -23.49
CA SER A 7 56.86 -23.72 -22.89
C SER A 7 55.38 -23.88 -22.49
N PHE A 8 55.09 -23.77 -21.20
CA PHE A 8 53.74 -23.69 -20.66
C PHE A 8 53.28 -22.25 -20.72
N SER A 9 52.34 -21.98 -21.63
CA SER A 9 51.66 -20.69 -21.71
C SER A 9 50.52 -20.65 -20.70
N ALA A 10 50.68 -19.91 -19.60
CA ALA A 10 49.64 -19.73 -18.61
C ALA A 10 48.67 -18.68 -19.11
N CYS A 11 47.47 -19.14 -19.47
CA CYS A 11 46.36 -18.28 -19.84
C CYS A 11 45.70 -17.74 -18.55
N LEU A 12 45.99 -16.47 -18.22
CA LEU A 12 45.42 -15.74 -17.07
C LEU A 12 43.97 -15.31 -17.41
N LEU A 13 42.97 -16.08 -16.95
CA LEU A 13 41.57 -15.68 -17.03
C LEU A 13 41.31 -14.57 -15.99
N LEU A 14 41.25 -13.31 -16.46
CA LEU A 14 40.72 -12.19 -15.67
C LEU A 14 39.19 -12.34 -15.55
N PHE A 15 38.73 -12.80 -14.38
CA PHE A 15 37.33 -12.70 -13.99
C PHE A 15 37.03 -11.22 -13.70
N LEU A 16 36.39 -10.53 -14.62
CA LEU A 16 35.77 -9.23 -14.38
C LEU A 16 34.57 -9.43 -13.43
N LEU A 17 34.79 -9.24 -12.15
CA LEU A 17 33.73 -9.09 -11.16
C LEU A 17 33.00 -7.78 -11.47
N SER A 18 31.90 -7.87 -12.20
CA SER A 18 30.96 -6.75 -12.33
C SER A 18 30.34 -6.51 -10.95
N PRO A 19 30.50 -5.33 -10.33
CA PRO A 19 29.76 -5.03 -9.13
C PRO A 19 28.27 -5.00 -9.49
N SER A 20 27.50 -5.91 -8.93
CA SER A 20 26.04 -5.85 -8.97
C SER A 20 25.65 -4.54 -8.25
N LEU A 21 25.28 -3.51 -9.01
CA LEU A 21 24.59 -2.35 -8.45
C LEU A 21 23.26 -2.85 -7.88
N TRP A 22 23.24 -3.12 -6.60
CA TRP A 22 21.99 -3.21 -5.86
C TRP A 22 21.39 -1.81 -5.93
N ALA A 23 20.33 -1.65 -6.73
CA ALA A 23 19.56 -0.43 -6.72
C ALA A 23 19.03 -0.27 -5.27
N GLN A 24 19.57 0.69 -4.56
CA GLN A 24 19.09 1.08 -3.24
C GLN A 24 17.70 1.65 -3.48
N GLN A 25 16.67 0.87 -3.16
CA GLN A 25 15.29 1.32 -3.28
C GLN A 25 15.14 2.51 -2.33
N SER A 26 15.01 3.71 -2.90
CA SER A 26 14.77 4.91 -2.10
C SER A 26 13.41 4.76 -1.42
N ILE A 27 13.39 4.90 -0.09
CA ILE A 27 12.13 4.92 0.67
C ILE A 27 11.32 6.11 0.16
N PRO A 28 10.08 5.90 -0.31
CA PRO A 28 9.24 6.99 -0.77
C PRO A 28 9.04 8.01 0.34
N GLN A 29 9.15 9.29 0.03
CA GLN A 29 8.85 10.36 0.98
C GLN A 29 7.44 10.86 0.73
N LEU A 30 6.61 10.89 1.78
CA LEU A 30 5.31 11.54 1.72
C LEU A 30 5.50 13.06 1.62
N THR A 31 4.79 13.68 0.71
CA THR A 31 4.77 15.14 0.55
C THR A 31 4.01 15.77 1.73
N ARG A 32 4.58 16.82 2.33
CA ARG A 32 3.87 17.63 3.31
C ARG A 32 3.11 18.74 2.59
N ILE A 33 1.83 18.86 2.87
CA ILE A 33 0.95 19.92 2.37
C ILE A 33 0.38 20.69 3.57
N ASP A 34 0.24 21.99 3.44
CA ASP A 34 -0.49 22.80 4.42
C ASP A 34 -1.99 22.47 4.38
N GLU A 35 -2.64 22.29 5.53
CA GLU A 35 -4.04 21.91 5.60
C GLU A 35 -4.97 22.87 4.84
N GLY A 36 -4.67 24.18 4.92
CA GLY A 36 -5.43 25.20 4.21
C GLY A 36 -5.27 25.15 2.69
N ILE A 37 -4.15 24.58 2.20
CA ILE A 37 -3.90 24.36 0.78
C ILE A 37 -4.51 23.03 0.34
N ALA A 38 -4.41 22.00 1.16
CA ALA A 38 -4.97 20.67 0.87
C ALA A 38 -6.48 20.75 0.60
N ASN A 39 -7.21 21.43 1.46
CA ASN A 39 -8.65 21.73 1.33
C ASN A 39 -9.48 20.55 0.82
N ILE A 40 -9.22 19.34 1.36
CA ILE A 40 -9.92 18.11 0.96
C ILE A 40 -11.35 18.12 1.48
N LEU A 41 -12.29 17.87 0.59
CA LEU A 41 -13.66 17.50 0.93
C LEU A 41 -13.76 15.97 0.88
N LEU A 42 -13.77 15.33 2.02
CA LEU A 42 -13.80 13.87 2.11
C LEU A 42 -15.17 13.34 1.62
N ASP A 43 -15.35 13.21 0.32
CA ASP A 43 -16.60 12.78 -0.32
C ASP A 43 -16.42 11.50 -1.20
N GLY A 44 -15.18 11.03 -1.33
CA GLY A 44 -14.80 9.82 -2.06
C GLY A 44 -14.34 10.09 -3.49
N PHE A 45 -14.42 11.33 -4.00
CA PHE A 45 -13.79 11.70 -5.25
C PHE A 45 -12.34 12.15 -5.00
N VAL A 46 -11.40 11.64 -5.78
CA VAL A 46 -9.98 12.03 -5.73
C VAL A 46 -9.75 13.06 -6.85
N ASP A 47 -10.40 14.22 -6.74
CA ASP A 47 -10.47 15.22 -7.82
C ASP A 47 -10.08 16.64 -7.39
N GLU A 48 -9.72 16.87 -6.10
CA GLU A 48 -9.17 18.15 -5.72
C GLU A 48 -7.78 18.39 -6.35
N ALA A 49 -7.52 19.64 -6.67
CA ALA A 49 -6.30 20.04 -7.37
C ALA A 49 -5.00 19.57 -6.67
N VAL A 50 -5.01 19.43 -5.35
CA VAL A 50 -3.84 18.96 -4.59
C VAL A 50 -3.40 17.56 -5.00
N TRP A 51 -4.33 16.69 -5.42
CA TRP A 51 -4.01 15.32 -5.82
C TRP A 51 -3.19 15.25 -7.12
N GLU A 52 -3.31 16.23 -8.00
CA GLU A 52 -2.60 16.26 -9.29
C GLU A 52 -1.08 16.28 -9.11
N ASP A 53 -0.59 16.98 -8.08
CA ASP A 53 0.83 17.15 -7.81
C ASP A 53 1.43 16.02 -6.94
N ILE A 54 0.60 15.08 -6.46
CA ILE A 54 1.06 13.99 -5.61
C ILE A 54 1.47 12.78 -6.47
N PRO A 55 2.69 12.24 -6.27
CA PRO A 55 3.15 11.05 -6.98
C PRO A 55 2.21 9.86 -6.81
N VAL A 56 1.99 9.14 -7.91
CA VAL A 56 1.18 7.92 -7.91
C VAL A 56 2.01 6.74 -7.41
N VAL A 57 1.42 5.96 -6.52
CA VAL A 57 1.85 4.61 -6.17
C VAL A 57 0.94 3.63 -6.90
N ASP A 58 1.50 2.74 -7.69
CA ASP A 58 0.81 1.74 -8.50
C ASP A 58 1.48 0.36 -8.40
N GLY A 59 1.24 -0.53 -9.37
CA GLY A 59 1.95 -1.80 -9.48
C GLY A 59 1.55 -2.83 -8.43
N MET A 60 0.29 -2.89 -8.05
CA MET A 60 -0.23 -3.92 -7.16
C MET A 60 -0.02 -5.32 -7.73
N LYS A 61 0.24 -6.28 -6.84
CA LYS A 61 0.38 -7.69 -7.16
C LYS A 61 -0.73 -8.51 -6.50
N VAL A 62 -1.14 -9.58 -7.17
CA VAL A 62 -2.12 -10.53 -6.65
C VAL A 62 -1.53 -11.30 -5.49
N ILE A 63 -2.12 -11.17 -4.30
CA ILE A 63 -1.70 -11.85 -3.07
C ILE A 63 -2.72 -12.89 -2.60
N ASN A 64 -3.93 -12.83 -3.12
CA ASN A 64 -4.95 -13.86 -2.92
C ASN A 64 -5.73 -14.07 -4.23
N PRO A 65 -5.52 -15.22 -4.94
CA PRO A 65 -4.58 -16.30 -4.63
C PRO A 65 -3.12 -15.84 -4.64
N ASP A 66 -2.25 -16.52 -3.90
CA ASP A 66 -0.83 -16.14 -3.70
C ASP A 66 0.00 -16.43 -4.96
N THR A 67 -0.21 -15.66 -6.02
CA THR A 67 0.47 -15.82 -7.31
C THR A 67 1.59 -14.81 -7.52
N LEU A 68 1.51 -13.65 -6.89
CA LEU A 68 2.36 -12.46 -7.08
C LEU A 68 2.40 -11.97 -8.54
N ALA A 69 1.42 -12.37 -9.34
CA ALA A 69 1.23 -11.84 -10.68
C ALA A 69 0.84 -10.35 -10.64
N ASP A 70 1.01 -9.67 -11.77
CA ASP A 70 0.50 -8.30 -11.91
C ASP A 70 -1.02 -8.30 -11.76
N ALA A 71 -1.54 -7.32 -11.02
CA ALA A 71 -2.98 -7.12 -10.88
C ALA A 71 -3.61 -6.83 -12.26
N PRO A 72 -4.76 -7.45 -12.60
CA PRO A 72 -5.36 -7.29 -13.93
C PRO A 72 -5.96 -5.90 -14.18
N TYR A 73 -6.21 -5.12 -13.13
CA TYR A 73 -6.72 -3.74 -13.24
C TYR A 73 -5.80 -2.78 -12.51
N GLU A 74 -5.64 -1.58 -13.04
CA GLU A 74 -4.83 -0.54 -12.44
C GLU A 74 -5.45 -0.01 -11.14
N THR A 75 -4.58 0.34 -10.20
CA THR A 75 -4.93 1.04 -8.97
C THR A 75 -3.92 2.15 -8.78
N HIS A 76 -4.39 3.39 -8.77
CA HIS A 76 -3.55 4.57 -8.61
C HIS A 76 -3.78 5.15 -7.22
N VAL A 77 -2.79 5.09 -6.36
CA VAL A 77 -2.87 5.62 -5.00
C VAL A 77 -1.99 6.86 -4.86
N ARG A 78 -2.52 7.88 -4.22
CA ARG A 78 -1.80 9.10 -3.87
C ARG A 78 -1.87 9.31 -2.38
N MET A 79 -0.79 9.79 -1.79
CA MET A 79 -0.69 9.98 -0.35
C MET A 79 0.09 11.24 -0.02
N PHE A 80 -0.42 12.03 0.86
CA PHE A 80 0.29 13.17 1.45
C PHE A 80 -0.08 13.32 2.94
N TYR A 81 0.59 14.20 3.64
CA TYR A 81 0.26 14.48 5.03
C TYR A 81 0.20 15.99 5.31
N THR A 82 -0.57 16.32 6.33
CA THR A 82 -0.69 17.67 6.87
C THR A 82 -0.31 17.65 8.37
N GLU A 83 -0.42 18.78 9.03
CA GLU A 83 -0.30 18.86 10.49
C GLU A 83 -1.41 18.08 11.23
N ARG A 84 -2.53 17.74 10.58
CA ARG A 84 -3.65 17.01 11.17
C ARG A 84 -3.56 15.50 11.02
N GLY A 85 -2.99 15.02 9.91
CA GLY A 85 -2.99 13.59 9.62
C GLY A 85 -2.49 13.25 8.22
N ILE A 86 -2.75 12.01 7.82
CA ILE A 86 -2.45 11.47 6.48
C ILE A 86 -3.74 11.47 5.66
N TYR A 87 -3.64 11.93 4.42
CA TYR A 87 -4.66 11.79 3.40
C TYR A 87 -4.21 10.74 2.38
N ILE A 88 -5.12 9.84 2.02
CA ILE A 88 -4.89 8.80 1.01
C ILE A 88 -6.07 8.82 0.07
N GLY A 89 -5.80 9.00 -1.22
CA GLY A 89 -6.77 8.89 -2.30
C GLY A 89 -6.40 7.74 -3.22
N ALA A 90 -7.36 6.86 -3.55
CA ALA A 90 -7.12 5.79 -4.50
C ALA A 90 -8.20 5.75 -5.59
N ILE A 91 -7.76 5.63 -6.84
CA ILE A 91 -8.62 5.37 -8.01
C ILE A 91 -8.41 3.91 -8.42
N ASN A 92 -9.47 3.13 -8.34
CA ASN A 92 -9.49 1.70 -8.60
C ASN A 92 -10.18 1.45 -9.93
N HIS A 93 -9.42 1.31 -11.02
CA HIS A 93 -9.97 1.00 -12.34
C HIS A 93 -10.59 -0.40 -12.34
N GLN A 94 -11.78 -0.52 -12.95
CA GLN A 94 -12.53 -1.77 -13.01
C GLN A 94 -13.55 -1.71 -14.15
N PRO A 95 -13.78 -2.80 -14.89
CA PRO A 95 -14.73 -2.81 -15.99
C PRO A 95 -16.14 -2.41 -15.55
N PRO A 96 -16.88 -1.63 -16.35
CA PRO A 96 -18.26 -1.28 -16.05
C PRO A 96 -19.13 -2.52 -15.77
N GLY A 97 -20.02 -2.42 -14.79
CA GLY A 97 -20.94 -3.51 -14.43
C GLY A 97 -20.32 -4.62 -13.55
N THR A 98 -19.05 -4.50 -13.15
CA THR A 98 -18.39 -5.49 -12.28
C THR A 98 -18.26 -5.00 -10.83
N LEU A 99 -18.68 -3.78 -10.54
CA LEU A 99 -18.65 -3.24 -9.17
C LEU A 99 -19.55 -4.02 -8.22
N VAL A 100 -19.01 -4.39 -7.07
CA VAL A 100 -19.72 -5.08 -6.00
C VAL A 100 -19.79 -4.17 -4.78
N ALA A 101 -20.80 -3.30 -4.77
CA ALA A 101 -21.14 -2.42 -3.66
C ALA A 101 -22.19 -3.09 -2.77
N ARG A 102 -21.80 -3.51 -1.57
CA ARG A 102 -22.74 -4.12 -0.60
C ARG A 102 -22.64 -3.39 0.73
N MET A 103 -23.68 -2.68 1.07
CA MET A 103 -23.78 -2.06 2.40
C MET A 103 -23.98 -3.14 3.47
N THR A 104 -23.22 -3.06 4.54
CA THR A 104 -23.34 -3.93 5.71
C THR A 104 -23.11 -3.10 6.98
N SER A 105 -23.44 -3.69 8.12
CA SER A 105 -22.97 -3.15 9.39
C SER A 105 -21.42 -3.16 9.45
N ARG A 106 -20.85 -2.30 10.29
CA ARG A 106 -19.42 -2.28 10.58
C ARG A 106 -18.92 -3.69 10.92
N ASP A 107 -17.68 -4.00 10.58
CA ASP A 107 -16.98 -5.26 10.88
C ASP A 107 -17.59 -6.53 10.28
N THR A 108 -18.43 -6.41 9.25
CA THR A 108 -18.95 -7.55 8.50
C THR A 108 -18.06 -7.85 7.29
N GLN A 109 -17.56 -9.09 7.20
CA GLN A 109 -16.76 -9.55 6.06
C GLN A 109 -17.66 -10.17 4.99
N LEU A 110 -17.61 -9.65 3.77
CA LEU A 110 -18.26 -10.18 2.57
C LEU A 110 -17.37 -9.94 1.36
N ASP A 111 -17.53 -10.75 0.32
CA ASP A 111 -16.88 -10.49 -0.98
C ASP A 111 -17.51 -9.26 -1.61
N ARG A 112 -16.76 -8.20 -1.67
CA ARG A 112 -17.15 -6.88 -2.20
C ARG A 112 -15.90 -6.10 -2.55
N ASP A 113 -16.06 -5.05 -3.35
CA ASP A 113 -14.97 -4.14 -3.60
C ASP A 113 -14.60 -3.40 -2.33
N GLY A 114 -13.33 -3.34 -2.02
CA GLY A 114 -12.81 -2.71 -0.83
C GLY A 114 -11.36 -2.29 -0.98
N PHE A 115 -10.98 -1.31 -0.15
CA PHE A 115 -9.62 -0.85 -0.04
C PHE A 115 -9.18 -0.90 1.40
N VAL A 116 -7.93 -1.28 1.62
CA VAL A 116 -7.32 -1.43 2.93
C VAL A 116 -6.07 -0.59 3.01
N VAL A 117 -5.93 0.10 4.12
CA VAL A 117 -4.71 0.78 4.51
C VAL A 117 -4.22 0.14 5.80
N GLY A 118 -3.03 -0.46 5.76
CA GLY A 118 -2.29 -0.86 6.94
C GLY A 118 -1.28 0.23 7.30
N ILE A 119 -1.20 0.61 8.57
CA ILE A 119 -0.27 1.63 9.05
C ILE A 119 0.48 1.11 10.27
N ASP A 120 1.80 1.12 10.19
CA ASP A 120 2.70 0.99 11.32
C ASP A 120 3.30 2.37 11.64
N ALA A 121 2.84 2.97 12.72
CA ALA A 121 3.25 4.32 13.14
C ALA A 121 4.68 4.38 13.68
N SER A 122 5.24 3.25 14.09
CA SER A 122 6.62 3.13 14.59
C SER A 122 7.63 2.83 13.48
N GLY A 123 7.19 2.19 12.41
CA GLY A 123 8.04 1.73 11.31
C GLY A 123 8.94 0.55 11.68
N ASP A 124 8.66 -0.15 12.78
CA ASP A 124 9.44 -1.29 13.27
C ASP A 124 8.88 -2.66 12.83
N GLY A 125 7.69 -2.66 12.22
CA GLY A 125 7.04 -3.86 11.70
C GLY A 125 6.42 -4.76 12.77
N LEU A 126 6.22 -4.29 13.99
CA LEU A 126 5.70 -5.10 15.09
C LEU A 126 4.23 -4.88 15.37
N TYR A 127 3.77 -3.64 15.25
CA TYR A 127 2.40 -3.23 15.55
C TYR A 127 1.87 -2.32 14.47
N GLY A 128 0.59 -2.44 14.16
CA GLY A 128 -0.03 -1.59 13.16
C GLY A 128 -1.52 -1.45 13.36
N TYR A 129 -2.11 -0.71 12.45
CA TYR A 129 -3.55 -0.50 12.36
C TYR A 129 -4.02 -0.94 10.98
N PHE A 130 -5.16 -1.57 10.95
CA PHE A 130 -5.84 -2.03 9.75
C PHE A 130 -7.11 -1.21 9.57
N LEU A 131 -7.22 -0.52 8.44
CA LEU A 131 -8.33 0.38 8.13
C LEU A 131 -8.90 -0.01 6.78
N ARG A 132 -10.08 -0.60 6.75
CA ARG A 132 -10.78 -1.00 5.52
C ARG A 132 -12.01 -0.16 5.32
N ILE A 133 -12.23 0.31 4.11
CA ILE A 133 -13.51 0.81 3.65
C ILE A 133 -13.92 0.06 2.39
N ASN A 134 -15.17 -0.31 2.30
CA ASN A 134 -15.73 -1.01 1.15
C ASN A 134 -16.56 -0.05 0.31
N LEU A 135 -16.66 -0.32 -0.98
CA LEU A 135 -17.55 0.44 -1.85
C LEU A 135 -18.98 0.40 -1.29
N GLY A 136 -19.51 1.60 -0.96
CA GLY A 136 -20.74 1.77 -0.17
C GLY A 136 -20.48 2.12 1.30
N ASP A 137 -19.27 2.60 1.62
CA ASP A 137 -18.88 3.23 2.90
C ASP A 137 -18.97 2.34 4.16
N SER A 138 -19.03 1.01 4.00
CA SER A 138 -18.93 0.14 5.17
C SER A 138 -17.48 0.04 5.64
N MET A 139 -17.24 0.42 6.89
CA MET A 139 -15.91 0.48 7.50
C MET A 139 -15.64 -0.73 8.38
N THR A 140 -14.38 -1.14 8.42
CA THR A 140 -13.84 -2.15 9.34
C THR A 140 -12.45 -1.72 9.75
N ASP A 141 -12.14 -1.79 11.02
CA ASP A 141 -10.81 -1.46 11.51
C ASP A 141 -10.37 -2.39 12.63
N GLY A 142 -9.13 -2.29 12.99
CA GLY A 142 -8.52 -3.07 14.05
C GLY A 142 -7.06 -2.73 14.27
N SER A 143 -6.50 -3.25 15.34
CA SER A 143 -5.05 -3.23 15.54
C SER A 143 -4.44 -4.56 15.10
N LEU A 144 -3.27 -4.47 14.49
CA LEU A 144 -2.42 -5.58 14.10
C LEU A 144 -1.36 -5.79 15.17
N LEU A 145 -1.27 -7.01 15.65
CA LEU A 145 -0.34 -7.46 16.67
C LEU A 145 0.66 -8.44 16.03
N PRO A 146 1.80 -8.72 16.68
CA PRO A 146 2.74 -9.73 16.20
C PRO A 146 2.06 -11.06 15.87
N GLU A 147 2.69 -11.84 14.98
CA GLU A 147 2.19 -13.14 14.52
C GLU A 147 0.83 -13.06 13.77
N ARG A 148 0.56 -11.94 13.09
CA ARG A 148 -0.67 -11.68 12.32
C ARG A 148 -1.95 -11.74 13.16
N THR A 149 -1.84 -11.51 14.45
CA THR A 149 -3.03 -11.44 15.31
C THR A 149 -3.75 -10.11 15.07
N MET A 150 -5.01 -10.18 14.69
CA MET A 150 -5.86 -9.00 14.47
C MET A 150 -6.85 -8.84 15.63
N ASN A 151 -6.87 -7.65 16.21
CA ASN A 151 -7.86 -7.28 17.21
C ASN A 151 -8.89 -6.31 16.61
N LEU A 152 -10.06 -6.82 16.26
CA LEU A 152 -11.16 -6.06 15.67
C LEU A 152 -12.03 -5.33 16.72
N GLN A 153 -11.67 -5.37 18.00
CA GLN A 153 -12.35 -4.59 19.04
C GLN A 153 -11.79 -3.17 19.18
N TRP A 154 -10.72 -2.87 18.44
CA TRP A 154 -10.16 -1.54 18.40
C TRP A 154 -10.90 -0.69 17.36
N ASP A 155 -11.35 0.48 17.78
CA ASP A 155 -12.03 1.45 16.93
C ASP A 155 -11.16 2.72 16.80
N GLY A 156 -10.78 3.07 15.57
CA GLY A 156 -10.03 4.28 15.26
C GLY A 156 -10.90 5.47 14.92
N SER A 157 -10.37 6.66 15.17
CA SER A 157 -11.05 7.93 14.83
C SER A 157 -10.75 8.41 13.40
N TRP A 158 -10.53 7.50 12.47
CA TRP A 158 -10.32 7.80 11.05
C TRP A 158 -11.65 7.97 10.30
N ASN A 159 -11.58 8.57 9.13
CA ASN A 159 -12.72 8.74 8.24
C ASN A 159 -12.35 8.33 6.83
N GLY A 160 -13.34 7.91 6.05
CA GLY A 160 -13.20 7.62 4.64
C GLY A 160 -14.54 7.68 3.92
N ARG A 161 -14.47 7.83 2.60
CA ARG A 161 -15.61 7.81 1.70
C ARG A 161 -15.24 7.12 0.41
N THR A 162 -16.23 6.51 -0.21
CA THR A 162 -16.08 5.83 -1.50
C THR A 162 -17.08 6.37 -2.51
N GLN A 163 -16.68 6.37 -3.79
CA GLN A 163 -17.53 6.81 -4.87
C GLN A 163 -17.43 5.86 -6.06
N ALA A 164 -18.58 5.45 -6.58
CA ALA A 164 -18.62 4.71 -7.84
C ALA A 164 -18.34 5.66 -9.02
N LEU A 165 -17.48 5.24 -9.93
CA LEU A 165 -17.10 5.96 -11.15
C LEU A 165 -17.56 5.17 -12.39
N GLU A 166 -17.54 5.79 -13.57
CA GLU A 166 -17.87 5.13 -14.82
C GLU A 166 -16.93 3.96 -15.14
N ALA A 167 -15.62 4.12 -14.86
CA ALA A 167 -14.58 3.13 -15.15
C ALA A 167 -13.94 2.55 -13.86
N GLY A 168 -14.73 2.36 -12.81
CA GLY A 168 -14.24 1.83 -11.53
C GLY A 168 -14.85 2.53 -10.33
N TRP A 169 -14.05 2.78 -9.33
CA TRP A 169 -14.44 3.48 -8.11
C TRP A 169 -13.26 4.17 -7.45
N SER A 170 -13.53 5.13 -6.61
CA SER A 170 -12.51 5.84 -5.84
C SER A 170 -12.78 5.76 -4.35
N VAL A 171 -11.76 6.05 -3.57
CA VAL A 171 -11.81 6.08 -2.12
C VAL A 171 -10.87 7.15 -1.60
N GLU A 172 -11.31 7.85 -0.57
CA GLU A 172 -10.51 8.78 0.20
C GLU A 172 -10.47 8.37 1.66
N TYR A 173 -9.32 8.56 2.28
CA TYR A 173 -9.09 8.38 3.71
C TYR A 173 -8.54 9.67 4.32
N PHE A 174 -9.00 9.96 5.53
CA PHE A 174 -8.32 10.86 6.45
C PHE A 174 -7.98 10.11 7.74
N ILE A 175 -6.70 10.05 8.07
CA ILE A 175 -6.17 9.31 9.22
C ILE A 175 -5.47 10.31 10.13
N PRO A 176 -6.12 10.76 11.22
CA PRO A 176 -5.57 11.79 12.09
C PRO A 176 -4.38 11.27 12.91
N TRP A 177 -3.37 12.11 13.10
CA TRP A 177 -2.22 11.77 13.93
C TRP A 177 -2.60 11.36 15.36
N SER A 178 -3.69 11.93 15.89
CA SER A 178 -4.19 11.62 17.22
C SER A 178 -4.67 10.18 17.40
N MET A 179 -4.92 9.45 16.30
CA MET A 179 -5.34 8.06 16.33
C MET A 179 -4.19 7.13 16.71
N MET A 180 -2.95 7.53 16.43
CA MET A 180 -1.78 6.67 16.52
C MET A 180 -0.77 7.23 17.54
N PRO A 181 -0.21 6.41 18.46
CA PRO A 181 0.91 6.80 19.26
C PRO A 181 2.16 6.90 18.38
N LEU A 182 2.56 8.13 18.06
CA LEU A 182 3.76 8.38 17.29
C LEU A 182 4.99 8.42 18.19
N PRO A 183 6.00 7.55 18.01
CA PRO A 183 7.23 7.61 18.77
C PRO A 183 7.91 8.97 18.63
N GLN A 184 8.56 9.44 19.68
CA GLN A 184 9.38 10.65 19.60
C GLN A 184 10.70 10.29 18.93
N VAL A 185 10.97 10.89 17.76
CA VAL A 185 12.20 10.69 17.00
C VAL A 185 12.81 12.03 16.63
N GLU A 186 14.13 12.11 16.59
CA GLU A 186 14.83 13.26 16.04
C GLU A 186 14.94 13.11 14.51
N GLY A 187 14.59 14.17 13.75
CA GLY A 187 14.69 14.18 12.28
C GLY A 187 13.49 13.55 11.58
N THR A 188 13.75 12.82 10.50
CA THR A 188 12.72 12.23 9.64
C THR A 188 12.13 10.99 10.29
N ARG A 189 10.81 10.92 10.37
CA ARG A 189 10.07 9.74 10.84
C ARG A 189 9.85 8.78 9.68
N GLN A 190 10.01 7.50 9.95
CA GLN A 190 9.57 6.43 9.06
C GLN A 190 8.29 5.81 9.62
N ILE A 191 7.33 5.57 8.75
CA ILE A 191 6.09 4.84 9.04
C ILE A 191 5.95 3.72 8.00
N GLY A 192 5.44 2.57 8.42
CA GLY A 192 5.10 1.50 7.50
C GLY A 192 3.73 1.76 6.89
N ILE A 193 3.60 1.58 5.57
CA ILE A 193 2.30 1.66 4.88
C ILE A 193 2.14 0.43 4.01
N TYR A 194 1.00 -0.21 4.15
CA TYR A 194 0.54 -1.34 3.36
C TYR A 194 -0.79 -0.97 2.71
N LEU A 195 -0.90 -1.23 1.41
CA LEU A 195 -2.09 -0.94 0.62
C LEU A 195 -2.61 -2.24 0.02
N GLU A 196 -3.92 -2.50 0.19
CA GLU A 196 -4.56 -3.69 -0.38
C GLU A 196 -5.88 -3.30 -1.01
N ARG A 197 -6.15 -3.86 -2.18
CA ARG A 197 -7.43 -3.78 -2.86
C ARG A 197 -8.09 -5.16 -2.89
N GLN A 198 -9.35 -5.24 -2.50
CA GLN A 198 -10.18 -6.42 -2.66
C GLN A 198 -11.14 -6.23 -3.83
N VAL A 199 -11.27 -7.25 -4.68
CA VAL A 199 -12.08 -7.21 -5.89
C VAL A 199 -13.23 -8.21 -5.79
N GLY A 200 -14.43 -7.70 -5.54
CA GLY A 200 -15.59 -8.50 -5.18
C GLY A 200 -16.05 -9.47 -6.27
N HIS A 201 -16.10 -9.04 -7.54
CA HIS A 201 -16.57 -9.90 -8.65
C HIS A 201 -15.58 -11.02 -9.02
N LEU A 202 -14.33 -10.94 -8.55
CA LEU A 202 -13.33 -11.99 -8.67
C LEU A 202 -13.31 -12.91 -7.44
N GLY A 203 -14.41 -13.01 -6.69
CA GLY A 203 -14.53 -13.86 -5.51
C GLY A 203 -13.72 -13.37 -4.32
N GLY A 204 -13.53 -12.06 -4.20
CA GLY A 204 -12.73 -11.46 -3.12
C GLY A 204 -11.22 -11.59 -3.32
N GLU A 205 -10.77 -11.70 -4.57
CA GLU A 205 -9.33 -11.62 -4.89
C GLU A 205 -8.72 -10.37 -4.28
N ALA A 206 -7.52 -10.50 -3.71
CA ALA A 206 -6.82 -9.40 -3.06
C ALA A 206 -5.48 -9.09 -3.75
N TRP A 207 -5.21 -7.80 -3.93
CA TRP A 207 -3.99 -7.27 -4.52
C TRP A 207 -3.33 -6.27 -3.60
N SER A 208 -2.01 -6.25 -3.52
CA SER A 208 -1.31 -5.34 -2.59
C SER A 208 -0.07 -4.67 -3.18
N ASN A 209 0.29 -3.55 -2.55
CA ASN A 209 1.57 -2.88 -2.67
C ASN A 209 1.99 -2.39 -1.26
N PRO A 210 3.17 -2.78 -0.73
CA PRO A 210 4.08 -3.77 -1.32
C PRO A 210 3.44 -5.16 -1.46
N ALA A 211 3.95 -5.94 -2.41
CA ALA A 211 3.52 -7.32 -2.60
C ALA A 211 4.11 -8.21 -1.48
N LEU A 212 3.31 -8.48 -0.47
CA LEU A 212 3.71 -9.34 0.65
C LEU A 212 3.07 -10.72 0.49
N PRO A 213 3.84 -11.77 0.15
CA PRO A 213 3.33 -13.14 0.13
C PRO A 213 2.67 -13.49 1.47
N ARG A 214 1.61 -14.28 1.45
CA ARG A 214 0.91 -14.71 2.68
C ARG A 214 1.79 -15.45 3.67
N THR A 215 2.93 -15.97 3.21
CA THR A 215 3.93 -16.66 4.04
C THR A 215 4.82 -15.71 4.84
N VAL A 216 4.85 -14.42 4.48
CA VAL A 216 5.65 -13.41 5.17
C VAL A 216 4.78 -12.74 6.23
N ASN A 217 5.34 -12.50 7.43
CA ASN A 217 4.69 -11.65 8.41
C ASN A 217 4.62 -10.23 7.84
N GLN A 218 3.43 -9.63 7.87
CA GLN A 218 3.21 -8.28 7.32
C GLN A 218 3.69 -7.19 8.26
N TYR A 219 3.95 -7.57 9.53
CA TYR A 219 4.42 -6.70 10.60
C TYR A 219 5.33 -7.48 11.55
#